data_9c0137f80b835aec3175417f8b0901b9
#
_entry.id   9c0137f80b835aec3175417f8b0901b9
#
_cell.length_a   1.000
_cell.length_b   1.000
_cell.length_c   1.000
_cell.angle_alpha   90.00
_cell.angle_beta   90.00
_cell.angle_gamma   90.00
#
_symmetry.space_group_name_H-M   'P 1'
#
loop_
_entity.id
_entity.type
_entity.pdbx_description
1 polymer ?
#
loop_
_entity_poly.entity_id
_entity_poly.type
_entity_poly.pdbx_seq_one_letter_code
_entity_poly.pdbx_strand_id
1 'polypeptide(L)'
;MRDGKRTIRRILVCLIVMLAFQVAAAPVLQMNSTVAWAKSKKKTKKKTKKKTKAKKNKKKTGFVKKNGNWYFLKDGKKQTGWITFKGRRYFAYKKGYRKGRLVRGWFKRGKKEYYFRETGKKRVVCSMAIDCTVKINGIKCIFDENGKFVKCKYAGKKNGFINKVGEMARLNQVRNNILASLVVAQACVETGYGANVYRNNLFGIYHGNSYGSYNSWEESLEDYVDFMHTYIPSIFGVRDWSTACYIVGHSGYAAASNYYNALVWVVQNYNLTRFDK
;
A
#
# COMPACT_ATOMS: atom_id res chain seq x y z
N MET A 1 -15.83 28.47 15.78
CA MET A 1 -15.80 27.48 16.89
C MET A 1 -16.97 26.47 16.88
N ARG A 2 -17.54 26.11 15.72
CA ARG A 2 -18.66 25.10 15.61
C ARG A 2 -18.25 23.75 15.03
N ASP A 3 -17.09 23.61 14.42
CA ASP A 3 -16.69 22.37 13.72
C ASP A 3 -15.98 21.32 14.59
N GLY A 4 -15.30 21.73 15.69
CA GLY A 4 -14.60 20.79 16.56
C GLY A 4 -15.50 19.83 17.35
N LYS A 5 -16.73 20.20 17.63
CA LYS A 5 -17.67 19.36 18.40
C LYS A 5 -18.37 18.29 17.56
N ARG A 6 -18.38 18.40 16.23
CA ARG A 6 -18.94 17.37 15.33
C ARG A 6 -17.99 16.20 15.10
N THR A 7 -16.69 16.43 15.13
CA THR A 7 -15.67 15.39 14.94
C THR A 7 -15.62 14.44 16.15
N ILE A 8 -15.74 14.96 17.37
CA ILE A 8 -15.67 14.16 18.61
C ILE A 8 -16.88 13.23 18.77
N ARG A 9 -18.07 13.59 18.29
CA ARG A 9 -19.27 12.73 18.36
C ARG A 9 -19.27 11.53 17.41
N ARG A 10 -18.40 11.51 16.39
CA ARG A 10 -18.30 10.41 15.41
C ARG A 10 -17.41 9.25 15.86
N ILE A 11 -16.58 9.47 16.87
CA ILE A 11 -15.58 8.50 17.38
C ILE A 11 -16.11 7.68 18.56
N LEU A 12 -17.27 8.03 19.14
CA LEU A 12 -17.67 7.58 20.46
C LEU A 12 -18.54 6.31 20.53
N VAL A 13 -18.60 5.45 19.52
CA VAL A 13 -19.51 4.28 19.54
C VAL A 13 -18.83 2.94 19.20
N CYS A 14 -17.54 2.80 19.45
CA CYS A 14 -16.91 1.47 19.49
C CYS A 14 -16.85 0.88 20.90
N LEU A 15 -17.92 1.02 21.66
CA LEU A 15 -18.06 0.41 22.97
C LEU A 15 -19.11 -0.70 22.89
N ILE A 16 -18.68 -1.91 22.76
CA ILE A 16 -19.23 -3.17 23.33
C ILE A 16 -18.48 -4.31 22.65
N VAL A 17 -17.50 -4.84 23.28
CA VAL A 17 -16.93 -6.19 23.38
C VAL A 17 -15.46 -6.06 23.78
N MET A 18 -15.22 -5.76 25.03
CA MET A 18 -13.91 -6.00 25.66
C MET A 18 -14.13 -6.49 27.08
N LEU A 19 -14.49 -7.73 27.23
CA LEU A 19 -14.34 -8.46 28.50
C LEU A 19 -13.16 -9.43 28.36
N ALA A 20 -12.20 -9.25 29.27
CA ALA A 20 -11.17 -10.18 29.69
C ALA A 20 -9.96 -10.42 28.74
N PHE A 21 -8.92 -9.60 28.87
CA PHE A 21 -7.55 -10.09 28.76
C PHE A 21 -6.66 -9.40 29.81
N GLN A 22 -6.38 -10.11 30.90
CA GLN A 22 -5.24 -9.77 31.76
C GLN A 22 -3.98 -10.34 31.10
N VAL A 23 -3.07 -9.48 30.69
CA VAL A 23 -1.76 -9.88 30.14
C VAL A 23 -0.71 -9.47 31.15
N ALA A 24 0.04 -10.48 31.65
CA ALA A 24 1.23 -10.28 32.46
C ALA A 24 2.32 -9.60 31.61
N ALA A 25 2.91 -8.52 32.13
CA ALA A 25 4.00 -7.79 31.49
C ALA A 25 5.33 -8.56 31.62
N ALA A 26 6.00 -8.82 30.52
CA ALA A 26 7.40 -9.26 30.48
C ALA A 26 8.34 -8.06 30.16
N PRO A 27 9.56 -8.02 30.71
CA PRO A 27 10.44 -6.85 30.61
C PRO A 27 11.08 -6.72 29.22
N VAL A 28 11.17 -5.47 28.75
CA VAL A 28 11.83 -5.08 27.51
C VAL A 28 13.34 -5.00 27.75
N LEU A 29 14.12 -5.75 26.98
CA LEU A 29 15.59 -5.65 26.92
C LEU A 29 15.97 -4.50 25.98
N GLN A 30 16.69 -3.49 26.53
CA GLN A 30 17.32 -2.42 25.74
C GLN A 30 18.57 -2.95 25.04
N MET A 31 18.62 -2.82 23.72
CA MET A 31 19.85 -3.01 22.93
C MET A 31 20.41 -1.65 22.52
N ASN A 32 21.58 -1.30 23.05
CA ASN A 32 22.39 -0.16 22.61
C ASN A 32 23.19 -0.54 21.36
N SER A 33 23.02 0.17 20.27
CA SER A 33 23.90 0.06 19.10
C SER A 33 24.73 1.34 18.92
N THR A 34 26.05 1.21 19.10
CA THR A 34 27.05 2.23 18.77
C THR A 34 27.42 2.12 17.29
N VAL A 35 27.27 3.24 16.56
CA VAL A 35 27.65 3.32 15.14
C VAL A 35 29.04 3.97 15.05
N ALA A 36 30.01 3.22 14.53
CA ALA A 36 31.36 3.71 14.24
C ALA A 36 31.44 4.36 12.85
N TRP A 37 31.98 5.59 12.79
CA TRP A 37 32.23 6.33 11.56
C TRP A 37 33.60 5.96 10.96
N ALA A 38 33.62 5.43 9.75
CA ALA A 38 34.85 5.21 8.99
C ALA A 38 35.10 6.37 8.01
N LYS A 39 36.26 7.03 8.15
CA LYS A 39 36.76 8.08 7.24
C LYS A 39 37.31 7.46 5.95
N SER A 40 36.78 7.86 4.80
CA SER A 40 37.29 7.47 3.48
C SER A 40 38.28 8.51 2.94
N LYS A 41 39.48 8.05 2.52
CA LYS A 41 40.57 8.85 1.98
C LYS A 41 40.32 9.28 0.53
N LYS A 42 40.48 10.58 0.23
CA LYS A 42 40.53 11.13 -1.14
C LYS A 42 41.74 10.61 -1.91
N LYS A 43 41.54 10.02 -3.09
CA LYS A 43 42.57 9.84 -4.13
C LYS A 43 42.31 10.81 -5.28
N THR A 44 43.23 11.74 -5.47
CA THR A 44 43.34 12.62 -6.62
C THR A 44 43.80 11.83 -7.87
N LYS A 45 43.08 11.91 -8.98
CA LYS A 45 43.48 11.39 -10.27
C LYS A 45 43.58 12.51 -11.32
N LYS A 46 44.79 12.55 -11.97
CA LYS A 46 45.21 13.45 -13.03
C LYS A 46 44.23 13.49 -14.21
N LYS A 47 44.00 14.73 -14.73
CA LYS A 47 43.31 15.00 -15.99
C LYS A 47 44.15 14.62 -17.20
N THR A 48 43.75 13.66 -18.00
CA THR A 48 44.19 13.47 -19.36
C THR A 48 43.12 14.01 -20.31
N LYS A 49 43.45 15.03 -21.08
CA LYS A 49 42.62 15.62 -22.15
C LYS A 49 42.51 14.63 -23.32
N LYS A 50 41.34 13.98 -23.51
CA LYS A 50 40.99 13.24 -24.71
C LYS A 50 40.11 14.10 -25.60
N LYS A 51 40.61 14.41 -26.83
CA LYS A 51 39.84 15.08 -27.91
C LYS A 51 38.57 14.28 -28.21
N THR A 52 37.40 14.84 -27.93
CA THR A 52 36.10 14.25 -28.28
C THR A 52 35.73 14.61 -29.72
N LYS A 53 35.74 13.61 -30.60
CA LYS A 53 35.06 13.68 -31.89
C LYS A 53 33.56 13.88 -31.63
N ALA A 54 32.97 14.94 -32.17
CA ALA A 54 31.51 15.20 -32.08
C ALA A 54 30.74 14.06 -32.77
N LYS A 55 30.20 13.13 -31.97
CA LYS A 55 29.23 12.15 -32.45
C LYS A 55 27.90 12.89 -32.69
N LYS A 56 27.44 12.96 -33.95
CA LYS A 56 26.07 13.36 -34.33
C LYS A 56 25.08 12.66 -33.41
N ASN A 57 24.44 13.41 -32.48
CA ASN A 57 23.45 12.89 -31.55
C ASN A 57 22.19 12.47 -32.33
N LYS A 58 22.09 11.20 -32.73
CA LYS A 58 20.82 10.61 -33.15
C LYS A 58 19.85 10.74 -31.97
N LYS A 59 18.79 11.55 -32.16
CA LYS A 59 17.72 11.75 -31.16
C LYS A 59 17.16 10.40 -30.76
N LYS A 60 17.35 10.00 -29.51
CA LYS A 60 17.05 8.66 -29.01
C LYS A 60 15.54 8.51 -28.73
N THR A 61 14.89 7.53 -29.35
CA THR A 61 13.53 7.11 -29.03
C THR A 61 13.57 5.77 -28.30
N GLY A 62 12.87 5.66 -27.15
CA GLY A 62 12.79 4.43 -26.37
C GLY A 62 12.93 4.63 -24.86
N PHE A 63 13.04 3.51 -24.13
CA PHE A 63 13.11 3.49 -22.68
C PHE A 63 14.50 3.79 -22.16
N VAL A 64 14.55 4.65 -21.11
CA VAL A 64 15.76 5.01 -20.37
C VAL A 64 15.49 4.81 -18.88
N LYS A 65 16.44 4.18 -18.17
CA LYS A 65 16.44 4.06 -16.71
C LYS A 65 17.45 5.07 -16.13
N LYS A 66 17.00 5.91 -15.20
CA LYS A 66 17.84 6.88 -14.48
C LYS A 66 17.42 6.92 -13.01
N ASN A 67 18.36 6.78 -12.08
CA ASN A 67 18.12 6.76 -10.64
C ASN A 67 16.96 5.83 -10.24
N GLY A 68 17.01 4.56 -10.72
CA GLY A 68 15.98 3.56 -10.44
C GLY A 68 14.63 3.75 -11.17
N ASN A 69 14.41 4.90 -11.80
CA ASN A 69 13.15 5.25 -12.47
C ASN A 69 13.23 5.06 -13.97
N TRP A 70 12.11 4.65 -14.58
CA TRP A 70 11.98 4.51 -16.02
C TRP A 70 11.34 5.74 -16.66
N TYR A 71 11.82 6.09 -17.83
CA TYR A 71 11.33 7.18 -18.68
C TYR A 71 11.21 6.68 -20.12
N PHE A 72 10.28 7.24 -20.87
CA PHE A 72 10.21 7.05 -22.33
C PHE A 72 10.61 8.33 -23.03
N LEU A 73 11.55 8.23 -23.93
CA LEU A 73 11.99 9.34 -24.79
C LEU A 73 11.40 9.15 -26.18
N LYS A 74 10.90 10.22 -26.77
CA LYS A 74 10.61 10.33 -28.20
C LYS A 74 11.47 11.47 -28.75
N ASP A 75 12.31 11.18 -29.71
CA ASP A 75 13.26 12.13 -30.31
C ASP A 75 14.11 12.88 -29.27
N GLY A 76 14.59 12.16 -28.27
CA GLY A 76 15.39 12.67 -27.15
C GLY A 76 14.63 13.39 -26.06
N LYS A 77 13.30 13.66 -26.22
CA LYS A 77 12.48 14.37 -25.24
C LYS A 77 11.67 13.41 -24.38
N LYS A 78 11.66 13.61 -23.06
CA LYS A 78 10.83 12.82 -22.13
C LYS A 78 9.35 13.02 -22.45
N GLN A 79 8.64 11.91 -22.58
CA GLN A 79 7.19 11.92 -22.78
C GLN A 79 6.44 11.93 -21.43
N THR A 80 5.21 12.45 -21.44
CA THR A 80 4.29 12.45 -20.30
C THR A 80 2.90 12.00 -20.76
N GLY A 81 2.07 11.53 -19.81
CA GLY A 81 0.73 11.02 -20.11
C GLY A 81 0.73 9.63 -20.71
N TRP A 82 -0.28 9.30 -21.49
CA TRP A 82 -0.40 8.01 -22.15
C TRP A 82 0.62 7.86 -23.28
N ILE A 83 1.25 6.70 -23.34
CA ILE A 83 2.27 6.36 -24.35
C ILE A 83 1.92 4.98 -24.88
N THR A 84 1.79 4.86 -26.20
CA THR A 84 1.69 3.56 -26.88
C THR A 84 3.00 3.31 -27.64
N PHE A 85 3.63 2.16 -27.38
CA PHE A 85 4.87 1.78 -28.04
C PHE A 85 4.95 0.27 -28.23
N LYS A 86 5.10 -0.15 -29.50
CA LYS A 86 5.19 -1.57 -29.90
C LYS A 86 4.09 -2.43 -29.30
N GLY A 87 2.83 -2.01 -29.48
CA GLY A 87 1.64 -2.73 -29.04
C GLY A 87 1.38 -2.71 -27.52
N ARG A 88 2.17 -1.96 -26.73
CA ARG A 88 1.98 -1.86 -25.29
C ARG A 88 1.65 -0.43 -24.86
N ARG A 89 0.82 -0.29 -23.84
CA ARG A 89 0.44 1.00 -23.25
C ARG A 89 1.22 1.24 -21.97
N TYR A 90 1.59 2.51 -21.75
CA TYR A 90 2.33 3.01 -20.60
C TYR A 90 1.71 4.34 -20.17
N PHE A 91 1.98 4.74 -18.93
CA PHE A 91 1.62 6.07 -18.46
C PHE A 91 2.81 6.72 -17.76
N ALA A 92 3.12 7.97 -18.11
CA ALA A 92 4.12 8.79 -17.45
C ALA A 92 3.46 9.96 -16.72
N TYR A 93 3.89 10.23 -15.50
CA TYR A 93 3.33 11.33 -14.70
C TYR A 93 3.45 12.67 -15.44
N LYS A 94 2.34 13.44 -15.47
CA LYS A 94 2.27 14.71 -16.21
C LYS A 94 2.84 15.89 -15.42
N LYS A 95 2.76 15.87 -14.07
CA LYS A 95 3.08 17.01 -13.18
C LYS A 95 3.90 16.53 -11.97
N GLY A 96 4.37 17.51 -11.19
CA GLY A 96 5.06 17.31 -9.93
C GLY A 96 6.45 16.69 -10.06
N TYR A 97 7.06 16.31 -8.94
CA TYR A 97 8.40 15.74 -8.85
C TYR A 97 8.58 14.42 -9.63
N ARG A 98 7.48 13.73 -9.95
CA ARG A 98 7.48 12.51 -10.77
C ARG A 98 7.35 12.76 -12.28
N LYS A 99 7.24 14.02 -12.74
CA LYS A 99 7.01 14.35 -14.16
C LYS A 99 7.92 13.55 -15.10
N GLY A 100 7.31 12.87 -16.07
CA GLY A 100 7.98 12.01 -17.05
C GLY A 100 8.39 10.63 -16.55
N ARG A 101 8.29 10.30 -15.26
CA ARG A 101 8.51 8.94 -14.76
C ARG A 101 7.37 8.03 -15.23
N LEU A 102 7.71 6.83 -15.71
CA LEU A 102 6.72 5.82 -16.02
C LEU A 102 6.15 5.23 -14.73
N VAL A 103 4.85 5.05 -14.71
CA VAL A 103 4.13 4.39 -13.61
C VAL A 103 4.55 2.92 -13.53
N ARG A 104 4.68 2.42 -12.31
CA ARG A 104 4.83 1.00 -11.95
C ARG A 104 3.88 0.70 -10.79
N GLY A 105 3.37 -0.53 -10.74
CA GLY A 105 2.41 -0.92 -9.72
C GLY A 105 1.00 -0.41 -10.02
N TRP A 106 0.21 -0.32 -8.98
CA TRP A 106 -1.17 0.12 -9.05
C TRP A 106 -1.28 1.61 -9.37
N PHE A 107 -2.28 1.96 -10.18
CA PHE A 107 -2.54 3.34 -10.61
C PHE A 107 -4.03 3.62 -10.69
N LYS A 108 -4.54 4.47 -9.81
CA LYS A 108 -5.93 4.89 -9.76
C LYS A 108 -6.13 6.16 -10.62
N ARG A 109 -7.19 6.19 -11.42
CA ARG A 109 -7.60 7.36 -12.19
C ARG A 109 -9.12 7.48 -12.17
N GLY A 110 -9.64 8.40 -11.38
CA GLY A 110 -11.05 8.45 -11.03
C GLY A 110 -11.47 7.14 -10.34
N LYS A 111 -12.59 6.57 -10.74
CA LYS A 111 -13.09 5.29 -10.22
C LYS A 111 -12.45 4.05 -10.86
N LYS A 112 -11.46 4.21 -11.76
CA LYS A 112 -10.82 3.09 -12.49
C LYS A 112 -9.43 2.83 -11.94
N GLU A 113 -9.09 1.56 -11.78
CA GLU A 113 -7.78 1.10 -11.34
C GLU A 113 -7.09 0.30 -12.42
N TYR A 114 -5.79 0.52 -12.55
CA TYR A 114 -4.92 -0.08 -13.55
C TYR A 114 -3.67 -0.63 -12.87
N TYR A 115 -3.01 -1.57 -13.50
CA TYR A 115 -1.71 -2.06 -13.04
C TYR A 115 -0.65 -1.96 -14.13
N PHE A 116 0.49 -1.38 -13.78
CA PHE A 116 1.66 -1.28 -14.64
C PHE A 116 2.74 -2.22 -14.11
N ARG A 117 3.18 -3.17 -14.93
CA ARG A 117 4.09 -4.24 -14.51
C ARG A 117 5.36 -3.69 -13.87
N GLU A 118 5.69 -4.18 -12.69
CA GLU A 118 6.85 -3.72 -11.92
C GLU A 118 8.14 -4.39 -12.34
N THR A 119 8.03 -5.60 -12.88
CA THR A 119 9.15 -6.43 -13.32
C THR A 119 9.02 -6.85 -14.78
N GLY A 120 10.08 -7.40 -15.33
CA GLY A 120 10.10 -7.93 -16.68
C GLY A 120 11.20 -7.31 -17.55
N LYS A 121 11.30 -7.81 -18.80
CA LYS A 121 12.25 -7.27 -19.80
C LYS A 121 11.94 -5.80 -20.12
N LYS A 122 12.89 -5.06 -20.68
CA LYS A 122 12.87 -3.59 -20.91
C LYS A 122 11.57 -3.00 -21.49
N ARG A 123 10.82 -3.76 -22.29
CA ARG A 123 9.52 -3.32 -22.86
C ARG A 123 8.31 -3.83 -22.08
N VAL A 124 8.50 -4.75 -21.16
CA VAL A 124 7.44 -5.32 -20.35
C VAL A 124 7.29 -4.52 -19.07
N VAL A 125 8.39 -4.19 -18.40
CA VAL A 125 8.37 -3.34 -17.21
C VAL A 125 7.71 -1.99 -17.51
N CYS A 126 6.89 -1.49 -16.62
CA CYS A 126 6.05 -0.30 -16.76
C CYS A 126 4.94 -0.40 -17.84
N SER A 127 4.73 -1.56 -18.51
CA SER A 127 3.59 -1.72 -19.41
C SER A 127 2.33 -2.02 -18.63
N MET A 128 1.21 -1.42 -19.05
CA MET A 128 -0.11 -1.67 -18.47
C MET A 128 -0.53 -3.13 -18.69
N ALA A 129 -1.14 -3.74 -17.67
CA ALA A 129 -1.82 -5.01 -17.80
C ALA A 129 -3.13 -4.80 -18.57
N ILE A 130 -3.33 -5.49 -19.68
CA ILE A 130 -4.49 -5.37 -20.55
C ILE A 130 -4.88 -6.78 -20.97
N ASP A 131 -6.16 -7.11 -20.90
CA ASP A 131 -6.76 -8.39 -21.28
C ASP A 131 -5.90 -9.58 -20.80
N CYS A 132 -5.65 -9.60 -19.50
CA CYS A 132 -4.76 -10.60 -18.92
C CYS A 132 -4.97 -10.81 -17.42
N THR A 133 -4.47 -11.93 -16.95
CA THR A 133 -4.28 -12.20 -15.53
C THR A 133 -2.82 -11.95 -15.15
N VAL A 134 -2.59 -11.15 -14.13
CA VAL A 134 -1.25 -10.90 -13.56
C VAL A 134 -1.20 -11.41 -12.13
N LYS A 135 -0.14 -12.12 -11.78
CA LYS A 135 0.10 -12.51 -10.38
C LYS A 135 0.81 -11.35 -9.66
N ILE A 136 0.13 -10.75 -8.71
CA ILE A 136 0.61 -9.63 -7.89
C ILE A 136 0.64 -10.12 -6.45
N ASN A 137 1.82 -10.13 -5.82
CA ASN A 137 2.03 -10.65 -4.46
C ASN A 137 1.35 -12.03 -4.21
N GLY A 138 1.43 -12.92 -5.20
CA GLY A 138 0.85 -14.26 -5.09
C GLY A 138 -0.63 -14.35 -5.50
N ILE A 139 -1.35 -13.25 -5.63
CA ILE A 139 -2.78 -13.20 -5.96
C ILE A 139 -2.97 -12.98 -7.47
N LYS A 140 -3.86 -13.74 -8.09
CA LYS A 140 -4.21 -13.60 -9.50
C LYS A 140 -5.19 -12.45 -9.68
N CYS A 141 -4.76 -11.34 -10.28
CA CYS A 141 -5.56 -10.17 -10.60
C CYS A 141 -5.92 -10.14 -12.08
N ILE A 142 -7.17 -9.90 -12.41
CA ILE A 142 -7.73 -9.94 -13.78
C ILE A 142 -7.95 -8.49 -14.23
N PHE A 143 -7.55 -8.20 -15.46
CA PHE A 143 -7.70 -6.90 -16.13
C PHE A 143 -8.44 -7.10 -17.45
N ASP A 144 -9.38 -6.17 -17.77
CA ASP A 144 -10.17 -6.18 -18.99
C ASP A 144 -9.38 -5.71 -20.23
N GLU A 145 -10.03 -5.69 -21.39
CA GLU A 145 -9.46 -5.25 -22.67
C GLU A 145 -9.03 -3.77 -22.66
N ASN A 146 -9.56 -2.96 -21.73
CA ASN A 146 -9.15 -1.58 -21.53
C ASN A 146 -8.05 -1.42 -20.48
N GLY A 147 -7.64 -2.53 -19.83
CA GLY A 147 -6.68 -2.59 -18.74
C GLY A 147 -7.22 -2.16 -17.39
N LYS A 148 -8.55 -2.03 -17.23
CA LYS A 148 -9.20 -1.76 -15.96
C LYS A 148 -9.14 -3.03 -15.10
N PHE A 149 -8.85 -2.87 -13.81
CA PHE A 149 -8.96 -3.95 -12.85
C PHE A 149 -10.42 -4.43 -12.71
N VAL A 150 -10.62 -5.73 -12.81
CA VAL A 150 -11.94 -6.38 -12.73
C VAL A 150 -12.13 -7.01 -11.37
N LYS A 151 -11.26 -7.97 -11.01
CA LYS A 151 -11.31 -8.71 -9.75
C LYS A 151 -10.01 -9.45 -9.48
N CYS A 152 -9.85 -9.93 -8.26
CA CYS A 152 -8.84 -10.93 -7.94
C CYS A 152 -9.48 -12.29 -7.68
N LYS A 153 -8.71 -13.35 -8.01
CA LYS A 153 -9.06 -14.72 -7.62
C LYS A 153 -8.24 -15.05 -6.38
N TYR A 154 -8.89 -15.03 -5.23
CA TYR A 154 -8.31 -15.58 -4.02
C TYR A 154 -8.19 -17.09 -4.18
N ALA A 155 -7.07 -17.64 -3.78
CA ALA A 155 -6.90 -19.10 -3.73
C ALA A 155 -7.76 -19.61 -2.56
N GLY A 156 -9.04 -19.82 -2.83
CA GLY A 156 -10.04 -20.21 -1.85
C GLY A 156 -9.78 -21.63 -1.33
N LYS A 157 -8.83 -21.81 -0.43
CA LYS A 157 -8.79 -22.95 0.48
C LYS A 157 -9.24 -22.45 1.84
N LYS A 158 -10.02 -23.27 2.53
CA LYS A 158 -10.59 -23.20 3.89
C LYS A 158 -9.60 -22.67 4.94
N ASN A 159 -9.17 -21.48 4.79
CA ASN A 159 -8.32 -20.87 5.76
C ASN A 159 -9.25 -19.98 6.56
N GLY A 160 -9.24 -20.09 7.84
CA GLY A 160 -10.08 -19.32 8.72
C GLY A 160 -10.09 -17.82 8.41
N PHE A 161 -10.86 -17.07 9.12
CA PHE A 161 -11.05 -15.63 8.96
C PHE A 161 -9.75 -14.86 8.65
N ILE A 162 -8.69 -15.11 9.45
CA ILE A 162 -7.38 -14.43 9.31
C ILE A 162 -6.79 -14.60 7.92
N ASN A 163 -6.82 -15.80 7.35
CA ASN A 163 -6.22 -16.03 6.04
C ASN A 163 -7.05 -15.40 4.91
N LYS A 164 -8.39 -15.44 5.01
CA LYS A 164 -9.26 -14.78 4.04
C LYS A 164 -9.06 -13.26 4.04
N VAL A 165 -9.06 -12.64 5.22
CA VAL A 165 -8.78 -11.19 5.34
C VAL A 165 -7.34 -10.88 4.95
N GLY A 166 -6.38 -11.75 5.28
CA GLY A 166 -4.97 -11.59 4.92
C GLY A 166 -4.73 -11.56 3.41
N GLU A 167 -5.42 -12.40 2.64
CA GLU A 167 -5.33 -12.37 1.16
C GLU A 167 -5.88 -11.06 0.59
N MET A 168 -6.99 -10.57 1.13
CA MET A 168 -7.59 -9.28 0.76
C MET A 168 -6.65 -8.12 1.14
N ALA A 169 -6.11 -8.15 2.37
CA ALA A 169 -5.22 -7.12 2.89
C ALA A 169 -3.90 -7.03 2.10
N ARG A 170 -3.32 -8.16 1.67
CA ARG A 170 -2.13 -8.18 0.80
C ARG A 170 -2.36 -7.45 -0.52
N LEU A 171 -3.51 -7.67 -1.16
CA LEU A 171 -3.85 -6.96 -2.38
C LEU A 171 -4.05 -5.47 -2.10
N ASN A 172 -4.71 -5.14 -1.00
CA ASN A 172 -4.92 -3.76 -0.56
C ASN A 172 -3.58 -3.05 -0.29
N GLN A 173 -2.62 -3.69 0.37
CA GLN A 173 -1.29 -3.11 0.61
C GLN A 173 -0.58 -2.73 -0.68
N VAL A 174 -0.66 -3.58 -1.71
CA VAL A 174 -0.07 -3.29 -3.04
C VAL A 174 -0.73 -2.10 -3.70
N ARG A 175 -2.04 -1.93 -3.52
CA ARG A 175 -2.83 -0.88 -4.16
C ARG A 175 -2.76 0.45 -3.41
N ASN A 176 -2.87 0.41 -2.10
CA ASN A 176 -3.11 1.55 -1.23
C ASN A 176 -1.99 1.82 -0.22
N ASN A 177 -0.97 0.93 -0.15
CA ASN A 177 0.22 1.13 0.68
C ASN A 177 -0.06 1.21 2.20
N ILE A 178 -1.05 0.45 2.67
CA ILE A 178 -1.30 0.17 4.10
C ILE A 178 -0.83 -1.26 4.38
N LEU A 179 -0.11 -1.49 5.48
CA LEU A 179 0.39 -2.81 5.84
C LEU A 179 -0.74 -3.82 6.02
N ALA A 180 -0.61 -4.98 5.39
CA ALA A 180 -1.60 -6.04 5.47
C ALA A 180 -1.76 -6.59 6.87
N SER A 181 -0.67 -6.71 7.63
CA SER A 181 -0.68 -7.12 9.04
C SER A 181 -1.55 -6.23 9.90
N LEU A 182 -1.50 -4.90 9.71
CA LEU A 182 -2.35 -3.95 10.41
C LEU A 182 -3.83 -4.16 10.05
N VAL A 183 -4.15 -4.24 8.75
CA VAL A 183 -5.52 -4.46 8.27
C VAL A 183 -6.13 -5.72 8.87
N VAL A 184 -5.37 -6.83 8.87
CA VAL A 184 -5.83 -8.10 9.47
C VAL A 184 -6.01 -7.97 10.97
N ALA A 185 -5.08 -7.30 11.68
CA ALA A 185 -5.16 -7.12 13.12
C ALA A 185 -6.42 -6.32 13.51
N GLN A 186 -6.70 -5.21 12.82
CA GLN A 186 -7.91 -4.43 13.07
C GLN A 186 -9.16 -5.24 12.79
N ALA A 187 -9.28 -5.92 11.66
CA ALA A 187 -10.43 -6.78 11.38
C ALA A 187 -10.62 -7.87 12.46
N CYS A 188 -9.53 -8.45 12.98
CA CYS A 188 -9.61 -9.42 14.07
C CYS A 188 -10.13 -8.80 15.36
N VAL A 189 -9.63 -7.62 15.73
CA VAL A 189 -10.04 -6.94 16.96
C VAL A 189 -11.49 -6.48 16.87
N GLU A 190 -11.89 -5.86 15.76
CA GLU A 190 -13.25 -5.31 15.56
C GLU A 190 -14.31 -6.40 15.48
N THR A 191 -14.00 -7.57 14.93
CA THR A 191 -14.99 -8.63 14.68
C THR A 191 -14.90 -9.82 15.63
N GLY A 192 -13.95 -9.82 16.57
CA GLY A 192 -13.66 -11.00 17.38
C GLY A 192 -13.27 -12.20 16.50
N TYR A 193 -12.31 -11.99 15.59
CA TYR A 193 -11.82 -13.00 14.64
C TYR A 193 -12.91 -13.52 13.70
N GLY A 194 -13.82 -12.66 13.29
CA GLY A 194 -14.91 -13.00 12.39
C GLY A 194 -16.15 -13.58 13.08
N ALA A 195 -16.17 -13.68 14.40
CA ALA A 195 -17.33 -14.16 15.15
C ALA A 195 -18.54 -13.21 15.05
N ASN A 196 -18.27 -11.90 14.90
CA ASN A 196 -19.28 -10.84 14.91
C ASN A 196 -19.10 -9.88 13.72
N VAL A 197 -19.24 -10.39 12.50
CA VAL A 197 -19.21 -9.55 11.30
C VAL A 197 -20.61 -9.06 10.96
N TYR A 198 -20.97 -7.89 11.49
CA TYR A 198 -22.29 -7.31 11.23
C TYR A 198 -22.33 -6.63 9.87
N ARG A 199 -23.27 -7.02 8.98
CA ARG A 199 -23.49 -6.44 7.64
C ARG A 199 -22.22 -6.32 6.80
N ASN A 200 -21.36 -7.33 6.85
CA ASN A 200 -20.04 -7.34 6.20
C ASN A 200 -19.07 -6.22 6.64
N ASN A 201 -19.36 -5.50 7.71
CA ASN A 201 -18.49 -4.47 8.26
C ASN A 201 -17.36 -5.11 9.07
N LEU A 202 -16.16 -5.18 8.46
CA LEU A 202 -14.98 -5.78 9.10
C LEU A 202 -14.28 -4.85 10.09
N PHE A 203 -14.47 -3.55 9.96
CA PHE A 203 -13.67 -2.53 10.64
C PHE A 203 -14.47 -1.63 11.56
N GLY A 204 -15.74 -1.94 11.82
CA GLY A 204 -16.58 -1.14 12.71
C GLY A 204 -16.84 0.28 12.19
N ILE A 205 -16.69 0.54 10.89
CA ILE A 205 -16.88 1.89 10.32
C ILE A 205 -18.31 2.37 10.56
N TYR A 206 -18.40 3.62 11.04
CA TYR A 206 -19.65 4.28 11.38
C TYR A 206 -19.79 5.61 10.63
N HIS A 207 -20.86 5.76 9.87
CA HIS A 207 -21.11 6.92 8.99
C HIS A 207 -21.92 8.05 9.64
N GLY A 208 -21.86 8.18 10.94
CA GLY A 208 -22.51 9.26 11.70
C GLY A 208 -23.94 8.97 12.14
N ASN A 209 -24.70 8.15 11.41
CA ASN A 209 -26.07 7.76 11.75
C ASN A 209 -26.23 6.24 11.90
N SER A 210 -25.36 5.45 11.25
CA SER A 210 -25.42 3.99 11.28
C SER A 210 -24.05 3.37 11.02
N TYR A 211 -23.90 2.11 11.41
CA TYR A 211 -22.77 1.31 10.96
C TYR A 211 -22.85 1.06 9.46
N GLY A 212 -21.69 1.05 8.80
CA GLY A 212 -21.56 0.69 7.39
C GLY A 212 -22.18 -0.67 7.10
N SER A 213 -22.81 -0.79 5.95
CA SER A 213 -23.39 -2.03 5.44
C SER A 213 -22.88 -2.27 4.04
N TYR A 214 -22.25 -3.41 3.79
CA TYR A 214 -21.53 -3.70 2.55
C TYR A 214 -22.03 -4.99 1.92
N ASN A 215 -21.93 -5.08 0.59
CA ASN A 215 -22.29 -6.30 -0.13
C ASN A 215 -21.22 -7.38 0.01
N SER A 216 -19.97 -6.98 0.32
CA SER A 216 -18.85 -7.90 0.51
C SER A 216 -17.84 -7.36 1.52
N TRP A 217 -16.89 -8.20 1.92
CA TRP A 217 -15.75 -7.79 2.75
C TRP A 217 -14.76 -6.90 1.99
N GLU A 218 -14.66 -7.08 0.68
CA GLU A 218 -13.85 -6.24 -0.20
C GLU A 218 -14.36 -4.79 -0.20
N GLU A 219 -15.68 -4.60 -0.30
CA GLU A 219 -16.31 -3.27 -0.23
C GLU A 219 -16.09 -2.61 1.15
N SER A 220 -16.19 -3.39 2.23
CA SER A 220 -15.86 -2.90 3.58
C SER A 220 -14.39 -2.47 3.69
N LEU A 221 -13.47 -3.17 3.03
CA LEU A 221 -12.06 -2.81 3.01
C LEU A 221 -11.79 -1.55 2.15
N GLU A 222 -12.55 -1.35 1.07
CA GLU A 222 -12.45 -0.12 0.27
C GLU A 222 -12.89 1.11 1.09
N ASP A 223 -14.00 1.03 1.79
CA ASP A 223 -14.48 2.10 2.67
C ASP A 223 -13.53 2.35 3.86
N TYR A 224 -12.94 1.28 4.42
CA TYR A 224 -11.89 1.43 5.43
C TYR A 224 -10.67 2.22 4.89
N VAL A 225 -10.25 1.98 3.66
CA VAL A 225 -9.16 2.74 3.05
C VAL A 225 -9.53 4.22 2.89
N ASP A 226 -10.75 4.52 2.45
CA ASP A 226 -11.24 5.88 2.33
C ASP A 226 -11.34 6.58 3.70
N PHE A 227 -11.77 5.84 4.73
CA PHE A 227 -11.73 6.31 6.12
C PHE A 227 -10.30 6.64 6.57
N MET A 228 -9.34 5.75 6.33
CA MET A 228 -7.93 5.98 6.70
C MET A 228 -7.34 7.17 5.96
N HIS A 229 -7.67 7.39 4.68
CA HIS A 229 -7.27 8.59 3.95
C HIS A 229 -7.78 9.88 4.57
N THR A 230 -8.99 9.83 5.10
CA THR A 230 -9.65 11.02 5.67
C THR A 230 -9.16 11.34 7.06
N TYR A 231 -8.97 10.34 7.92
CA TYR A 231 -8.77 10.54 9.35
C TYR A 231 -7.37 10.19 9.85
N ILE A 232 -6.66 9.27 9.16
CA ILE A 232 -5.33 8.79 9.58
C ILE A 232 -4.38 8.73 8.38
N PRO A 233 -4.18 9.82 7.63
CA PRO A 233 -3.39 9.80 6.39
C PRO A 233 -1.92 9.43 6.60
N SER A 234 -1.39 9.57 7.81
CA SER A 234 -0.02 9.20 8.18
C SER A 234 0.26 7.70 8.12
N ILE A 235 -0.78 6.85 8.02
CA ILE A 235 -0.63 5.40 7.93
C ILE A 235 -0.10 4.93 6.57
N PHE A 236 -0.29 5.74 5.52
CA PHE A 236 0.08 5.36 4.16
C PHE A 236 1.58 5.40 3.94
N GLY A 237 2.15 4.29 3.52
CA GLY A 237 3.58 4.16 3.27
C GLY A 237 4.41 3.75 4.47
N VAL A 238 3.80 3.57 5.63
CA VAL A 238 4.46 2.96 6.79
C VAL A 238 4.87 1.54 6.44
N ARG A 239 6.12 1.17 6.76
CA ARG A 239 6.70 -0.14 6.43
C ARG A 239 6.96 -1.03 7.64
N ASP A 240 6.95 -0.43 8.81
CA ASP A 240 7.11 -1.14 10.07
C ASP A 240 5.75 -1.33 10.74
N TRP A 241 5.40 -2.58 11.02
CA TRP A 241 4.11 -2.94 11.60
C TRP A 241 3.90 -2.38 13.01
N SER A 242 4.96 -2.26 13.81
CA SER A 242 4.85 -1.74 15.17
C SER A 242 4.52 -0.24 15.15
N THR A 243 5.17 0.50 14.25
CA THR A 243 4.85 1.91 13.96
C THR A 243 3.43 2.07 13.44
N ALA A 244 2.96 1.18 12.55
CA ALA A 244 1.59 1.21 12.06
C ALA A 244 0.57 1.00 13.16
N CYS A 245 0.79 0.01 14.04
CA CYS A 245 -0.05 -0.23 15.21
C CYS A 245 -0.05 0.97 16.18
N TYR A 246 1.12 1.62 16.36
CA TYR A 246 1.25 2.79 17.23
C TYR A 246 0.42 3.97 16.70
N ILE A 247 0.53 4.29 15.41
CA ILE A 247 -0.21 5.37 14.77
C ILE A 247 -1.72 5.16 14.95
N VAL A 248 -2.23 3.98 14.60
CA VAL A 248 -3.67 3.71 14.70
C VAL A 248 -4.13 3.61 16.15
N GLY A 249 -3.33 2.99 17.01
CA GLY A 249 -3.66 2.83 18.43
C GLY A 249 -3.79 4.17 19.18
N HIS A 250 -3.12 5.23 18.70
CA HIS A 250 -3.13 6.56 19.31
C HIS A 250 -3.90 7.61 18.48
N SER A 251 -4.53 7.21 17.38
CA SER A 251 -5.27 8.12 16.50
C SER A 251 -6.69 8.46 16.98
N GLY A 252 -7.19 7.77 18.00
CA GLY A 252 -8.60 7.82 18.39
C GLY A 252 -9.51 6.95 17.52
N TYR A 253 -8.96 6.02 16.75
CA TYR A 253 -9.74 5.04 15.97
C TYR A 253 -10.70 4.24 16.84
N ALA A 254 -10.24 3.80 18.02
CA ALA A 254 -11.05 3.14 19.03
C ALA A 254 -10.97 3.90 20.35
N ALA A 255 -12.08 3.89 21.12
CA ALA A 255 -12.14 4.50 22.44
C ALA A 255 -11.39 3.69 23.52
N ALA A 256 -11.08 2.43 23.25
CA ALA A 256 -10.44 1.54 24.21
C ALA A 256 -8.96 1.91 24.40
N SER A 257 -8.56 2.21 25.64
CA SER A 257 -7.19 2.61 25.99
C SER A 257 -6.12 1.54 25.70
N ASN A 258 -6.51 0.28 25.61
CA ASN A 258 -5.64 -0.86 25.30
C ASN A 258 -5.65 -1.27 23.82
N TYR A 259 -6.25 -0.47 22.93
CA TYR A 259 -6.39 -0.82 21.51
C TYR A 259 -5.03 -1.09 20.83
N TYR A 260 -4.04 -0.23 21.09
CA TYR A 260 -2.66 -0.45 20.61
C TYR A 260 -2.13 -1.84 21.02
N ASN A 261 -2.23 -2.16 22.30
CA ASN A 261 -1.73 -3.44 22.81
C ASN A 261 -2.47 -4.64 22.18
N ALA A 262 -3.78 -4.50 21.94
CA ALA A 262 -4.57 -5.53 21.25
C ALA A 262 -4.08 -5.75 19.82
N LEU A 263 -3.80 -4.70 19.05
CA LEU A 263 -3.26 -4.81 17.69
C LEU A 263 -1.88 -5.50 17.71
N VAL A 264 -0.97 -5.04 18.56
CA VAL A 264 0.38 -5.64 18.70
C VAL A 264 0.29 -7.13 19.05
N TRP A 265 -0.54 -7.47 20.02
CA TRP A 265 -0.73 -8.87 20.42
C TRP A 265 -1.23 -9.73 19.26
N VAL A 266 -2.21 -9.27 18.50
CA VAL A 266 -2.77 -9.99 17.34
C VAL A 266 -1.71 -10.18 16.25
N VAL A 267 -0.95 -9.13 15.90
CA VAL A 267 0.11 -9.21 14.89
C VAL A 267 1.14 -10.27 15.27
N GLN A 268 1.61 -10.26 16.53
CA GLN A 268 2.66 -11.18 17.00
C GLN A 268 2.13 -12.61 17.12
N ASN A 269 1.01 -12.83 17.81
CA ASN A 269 0.51 -14.17 18.11
C ASN A 269 0.05 -14.95 16.89
N TYR A 270 -0.40 -14.24 15.84
CA TYR A 270 -0.84 -14.88 14.60
C TYR A 270 0.16 -14.72 13.46
N ASN A 271 1.38 -14.21 13.74
CA ASN A 271 2.43 -14.00 12.74
C ASN A 271 1.88 -13.29 11.48
N LEU A 272 1.19 -12.14 11.69
CA LEU A 272 0.50 -11.46 10.60
C LEU A 272 1.44 -10.78 9.60
N THR A 273 2.69 -10.48 9.98
CA THR A 273 3.71 -9.92 9.08
C THR A 273 3.99 -10.82 7.87
N ARG A 274 3.59 -12.10 7.91
CA ARG A 274 3.63 -12.97 6.73
C ARG A 274 2.78 -12.44 5.55
N PHE A 275 1.84 -11.56 5.82
CA PHE A 275 0.99 -10.94 4.79
C PHE A 275 1.61 -9.65 4.22
N ASP A 276 2.61 -9.06 4.85
CA ASP A 276 3.25 -7.81 4.43
C ASP A 276 4.26 -7.95 3.25
N LYS A 277 4.36 -9.09 2.63
CA LYS A 277 5.34 -9.44 1.59
C LYS A 277 4.87 -9.09 0.19
#